data_927479b3b238c28f561058bd41ec13e4
#
_entry.id   927479b3b238c28f561058bd41ec13e4
#
_cell.length_a   1.000
_cell.length_b   1.000
_cell.length_c   1.000
_cell.angle_alpha   90.00
_cell.angle_beta   90.00
_cell.angle_gamma   90.00
#
_symmetry.space_group_name_H-M   'P 1'
#
loop_
_entity.id
_entity.type
_entity.pdbx_description
1 polymer ?
#
loop_
_entity_poly.entity_id
_entity_poly.type
_entity_poly.pdbx_seq_one_letter_code
_entity_poly.pdbx_strand_id
1 'polypeptide(L)'
;MGSVVYEGKEELVAWASQVIGFDPRPDVVAIGWSDGQKLRAVTLYDGFSQCDCNMHIASDGTGFWLRRPFLLASFAHPFVQWDLRRVTGLVPAKNTAALRFDLHLGFQREGLIRHALPDDDIIVLGLLREECRYIPQQYRR
;
A
#
# COMPACT_ATOMS: atom_id res chain seq x y z
N MET A 1 -19.14 -8.45 9.86
CA MET A 1 -18.73 -7.02 9.84
C MET A 1 -17.23 -6.93 9.66
N GLY A 2 -16.78 -6.02 8.83
CA GLY A 2 -15.36 -5.89 8.53
C GLY A 2 -14.56 -5.16 9.59
N SER A 3 -13.27 -5.48 9.67
CA SER A 3 -12.36 -4.83 10.60
C SER A 3 -10.93 -4.83 10.07
N VAL A 4 -10.13 -3.89 10.59
CA VAL A 4 -8.69 -3.83 10.33
C VAL A 4 -7.99 -4.87 11.19
N VAL A 5 -7.05 -5.60 10.58
CA VAL A 5 -6.30 -6.67 11.24
C VAL A 5 -4.85 -6.22 11.40
N TYR A 6 -4.37 -6.15 12.63
CA TYR A 6 -3.01 -5.70 12.94
C TYR A 6 -2.08 -6.83 13.35
N GLU A 7 -2.62 -7.99 13.71
CA GLU A 7 -1.85 -9.13 14.21
C GLU A 7 -1.72 -10.21 13.14
N GLY A 8 -0.79 -11.16 13.36
CA GLY A 8 -0.55 -12.24 12.42
C GLY A 8 0.27 -11.79 11.22
N LYS A 9 1.36 -11.05 11.47
CA LYS A 9 2.21 -10.51 10.41
C LYS A 9 2.61 -11.54 9.37
N GLU A 10 3.03 -12.74 9.79
CA GLU A 10 3.48 -13.77 8.86
C GLU A 10 2.36 -14.21 7.91
N GLU A 11 1.17 -14.36 8.43
CA GLU A 11 -0.01 -14.74 7.64
C GLU A 11 -0.41 -13.64 6.68
N LEU A 12 -0.40 -12.38 7.15
CA LEU A 12 -0.71 -11.22 6.32
C LEU A 12 0.29 -11.09 5.17
N VAL A 13 1.59 -11.22 5.46
CA VAL A 13 2.64 -11.13 4.47
C VAL A 13 2.52 -12.27 3.46
N ALA A 14 2.29 -13.49 3.91
CA ALA A 14 2.14 -14.64 3.02
C ALA A 14 0.95 -14.46 2.06
N TRP A 15 -0.17 -14.00 2.59
CA TRP A 15 -1.37 -13.75 1.79
C TRP A 15 -1.10 -12.68 0.72
N ALA A 16 -0.49 -11.56 1.12
CA ALA A 16 -0.19 -10.45 0.22
C ALA A 16 0.83 -10.85 -0.84
N SER A 17 1.88 -11.59 -0.46
CA SER A 17 2.93 -12.02 -1.38
C SER A 17 2.38 -12.89 -2.50
N GLN A 18 1.41 -13.75 -2.20
CA GLN A 18 0.74 -14.55 -3.23
C GLN A 18 -0.02 -13.67 -4.21
N VAL A 19 -0.69 -12.62 -3.72
CA VAL A 19 -1.49 -11.73 -4.58
C VAL A 19 -0.60 -10.87 -5.46
N ILE A 20 0.44 -10.25 -4.90
CA ILE A 20 1.30 -9.33 -5.64
C ILE A 20 2.41 -10.03 -6.44
N GLY A 21 2.72 -11.30 -6.12
CA GLY A 21 3.68 -12.10 -6.88
C GLY A 21 5.14 -11.91 -6.49
N PHE A 22 5.45 -11.27 -5.37
CA PHE A 22 6.82 -11.14 -4.87
C PHE A 22 6.82 -11.01 -3.35
N ASP A 23 7.97 -11.26 -2.75
CA ASP A 23 8.15 -11.12 -1.31
C ASP A 23 8.61 -9.71 -0.95
N PRO A 24 8.11 -9.13 0.15
CA PRO A 24 8.59 -7.84 0.61
C PRO A 24 9.98 -7.95 1.22
N ARG A 25 10.59 -6.80 1.51
CA ARG A 25 11.88 -6.74 2.19
C ARG A 25 11.73 -7.15 3.66
N PRO A 26 12.86 -7.51 4.32
CA PRO A 26 12.81 -8.01 5.71
C PRO A 26 12.21 -7.03 6.73
N ASP A 27 12.26 -5.72 6.47
CA ASP A 27 11.69 -4.70 7.37
C ASP A 27 10.17 -4.54 7.25
N VAL A 28 9.49 -5.44 6.57
CA VAL A 28 8.07 -5.32 6.26
C VAL A 28 7.18 -5.19 7.50
N VAL A 29 6.21 -4.29 7.39
CA VAL A 29 5.07 -4.16 8.30
C VAL A 29 3.80 -4.40 7.49
N ALA A 30 2.81 -5.04 8.08
CA ALA A 30 1.58 -5.41 7.39
C ALA A 30 0.34 -5.10 8.22
N ILE A 31 -0.71 -4.62 7.56
CA ILE A 31 -2.05 -4.56 8.12
C ILE A 31 -3.02 -5.16 7.12
N GLY A 32 -4.12 -5.73 7.60
CA GLY A 32 -5.09 -6.37 6.75
C GLY A 32 -6.50 -5.84 6.94
N TRP A 33 -7.37 -6.25 6.04
CA TRP A 33 -8.81 -6.03 6.15
C TRP A 33 -9.52 -7.38 6.06
N SER A 34 -10.30 -7.70 7.08
CA SER A 34 -11.14 -8.90 7.11
C SER A 34 -12.61 -8.49 7.06
N ASP A 35 -13.41 -9.25 6.32
CA ASP A 35 -14.86 -9.04 6.27
C ASP A 35 -15.60 -9.73 7.45
N GLY A 36 -14.84 -10.27 8.40
CA GLY A 36 -15.36 -11.05 9.53
C GLY A 36 -15.25 -12.56 9.32
N GLN A 37 -14.94 -13.00 8.12
CA GLN A 37 -14.76 -14.41 7.77
C GLN A 37 -13.38 -14.69 7.20
N LYS A 38 -12.88 -13.82 6.31
CA LYS A 38 -11.57 -14.01 5.70
C LYS A 38 -10.95 -12.67 5.31
N LEU A 39 -9.65 -12.69 5.06
CA LEU A 39 -8.93 -11.53 4.56
C LEU A 39 -9.39 -11.18 3.15
N ARG A 40 -9.56 -9.89 2.91
CA ARG A 40 -9.91 -9.33 1.60
C ARG A 40 -8.81 -8.44 1.03
N ALA A 41 -8.00 -7.84 1.89
CA ALA A 41 -6.91 -6.98 1.46
C ALA A 41 -5.82 -6.95 2.53
N VAL A 42 -4.60 -6.63 2.10
CA VAL A 42 -3.45 -6.40 3.00
C VAL A 42 -2.66 -5.24 2.43
N THR A 43 -2.25 -4.32 3.30
CA THR A 43 -1.28 -3.29 2.96
C THR A 43 0.06 -3.67 3.57
N LEU A 44 1.10 -3.69 2.73
CA LEU A 44 2.48 -3.93 3.15
C LEU A 44 3.26 -2.63 3.08
N TYR A 45 4.17 -2.45 4.03
CA TYR A 45 5.11 -1.34 4.06
C TYR A 45 6.51 -1.92 4.21
N ASP A 46 7.45 -1.51 3.37
CA ASP A 46 8.82 -1.95 3.46
C ASP A 46 9.78 -0.87 2.93
N GLY A 47 11.07 -1.14 2.96
CA GLY A 47 12.06 -0.22 2.43
C GLY A 47 12.06 1.11 3.16
N PHE A 48 11.98 1.09 4.49
CA PHE A 48 11.91 2.30 5.31
C PHE A 48 13.17 3.13 5.24
N SER A 49 13.00 4.43 5.09
CA SER A 49 14.05 5.44 5.29
C SER A 49 13.54 6.46 6.30
N GLN A 50 14.31 7.51 6.52
CA GLN A 50 13.90 8.56 7.44
C GLN A 50 12.63 9.28 7.01
N CYS A 51 12.38 9.39 5.71
CA CYS A 51 11.28 10.18 5.16
C CYS A 51 10.24 9.39 4.39
N ASP A 52 10.50 8.12 4.09
CA ASP A 52 9.75 7.37 3.08
C ASP A 52 9.65 5.90 3.42
N CYS A 53 8.65 5.24 2.88
CA CYS A 53 8.60 3.78 2.76
C CYS A 53 7.86 3.40 1.49
N ASN A 54 8.07 2.19 1.02
CA ASN A 54 7.25 1.62 -0.03
C ASN A 54 5.92 1.16 0.57
N MET A 55 4.85 1.29 -0.18
CA MET A 55 3.51 0.89 0.24
C MET A 55 2.88 0.05 -0.88
N HIS A 56 2.45 -1.16 -0.55
CA HIS A 56 1.84 -2.08 -1.50
C HIS A 56 0.47 -2.49 -0.97
N ILE A 57 -0.56 -2.32 -1.77
CA ILE A 57 -1.91 -2.74 -1.40
C ILE A 57 -2.28 -3.95 -2.26
N ALA A 58 -2.48 -5.10 -1.61
CA ALA A 58 -2.92 -6.33 -2.24
C ALA A 58 -4.39 -6.56 -1.93
N SER A 59 -5.18 -6.95 -2.94
CA SER A 59 -6.59 -7.23 -2.75
C SER A 59 -6.98 -8.53 -3.43
N ASP A 60 -8.09 -9.14 -3.00
CA ASP A 60 -8.62 -10.34 -3.60
C ASP A 60 -9.48 -10.07 -4.85
N GLY A 61 -9.52 -8.81 -5.31
CA GLY A 61 -10.30 -8.42 -6.47
C GLY A 61 -11.76 -8.12 -6.19
N THR A 62 -12.21 -8.29 -4.96
CA THR A 62 -13.59 -7.97 -4.61
C THR A 62 -13.83 -6.51 -4.30
N GLY A 63 -14.37 -5.71 -4.15
CA GLY A 63 -14.42 -4.30 -3.77
C GLY A 63 -14.59 -4.09 -2.27
N PHE A 64 -14.68 -5.17 -1.50
CA PHE A 64 -14.94 -5.05 -0.05
C PHE A 64 -13.81 -4.39 0.73
N TRP A 65 -12.58 -4.47 0.22
CA TRP A 65 -11.42 -3.88 0.86
C TRP A 65 -11.37 -2.35 0.72
N LEU A 66 -12.15 -1.76 -0.20
CA LEU A 66 -12.24 -0.30 -0.38
C LEU A 66 -13.03 0.38 0.75
N ARG A 67 -13.05 -0.22 1.91
CA ARG A 67 -13.71 0.38 3.07
C ARG A 67 -12.87 1.52 3.62
N ARG A 68 -13.55 2.62 3.94
CA ARG A 68 -12.90 3.81 4.45
C ARG A 68 -12.03 3.54 5.68
N PRO A 69 -12.45 2.73 6.67
CA PRO A 69 -11.59 2.44 7.83
C PRO A 69 -10.25 1.82 7.44
N PHE A 70 -10.21 0.94 6.43
CA PHE A 70 -8.96 0.33 5.98
C PHE A 70 -8.05 1.35 5.31
N LEU A 71 -8.60 2.20 4.44
CA LEU A 71 -7.82 3.25 3.77
C LEU A 71 -7.28 4.26 4.79
N LEU A 72 -8.10 4.68 5.75
CA LEU A 72 -7.65 5.58 6.81
C LEU A 72 -6.51 4.96 7.62
N ALA A 73 -6.63 3.69 8.02
CA ALA A 73 -5.57 2.99 8.74
C ALA A 73 -4.32 2.84 7.89
N SER A 74 -4.47 2.50 6.61
CA SER A 74 -3.35 2.28 5.70
C SER A 74 -2.49 3.53 5.52
N PHE A 75 -3.10 4.72 5.50
CA PHE A 75 -2.34 5.97 5.36
C PHE A 75 -1.97 6.60 6.69
N ALA A 76 -2.71 6.32 7.78
CA ALA A 76 -2.36 6.84 9.10
C ALA A 76 -1.03 6.28 9.61
N HIS A 77 -0.72 5.03 9.30
CA HIS A 77 0.56 4.45 9.72
C HIS A 77 1.75 5.25 9.22
N PRO A 78 1.95 5.43 7.91
CA PRO A 78 3.12 6.18 7.47
C PRO A 78 3.07 7.66 7.82
N PHE A 79 1.95 8.32 7.69
CA PHE A 79 1.89 9.77 7.76
C PHE A 79 1.62 10.32 9.15
N VAL A 80 0.93 9.59 10.01
CA VAL A 80 0.61 10.06 11.36
C VAL A 80 1.46 9.34 12.40
N GLN A 81 1.49 8.02 12.35
CA GLN A 81 2.18 7.23 13.37
C GLN A 81 3.70 7.25 13.18
N TRP A 82 4.18 7.12 11.95
CA TRP A 82 5.62 7.05 11.66
C TRP A 82 6.20 8.39 11.22
N ASP A 83 5.37 9.41 11.07
CA ASP A 83 5.75 10.77 10.70
C ASP A 83 6.59 10.84 9.43
N LEU A 84 6.28 10.01 8.45
CA LEU A 84 6.96 10.03 7.16
C LEU A 84 6.42 11.17 6.29
N ARG A 85 7.24 11.65 5.36
CA ARG A 85 6.88 12.74 4.45
C ARG A 85 6.21 12.24 3.18
N ARG A 86 6.48 11.00 2.80
CA ARG A 86 5.93 10.40 1.57
C ARG A 86 5.78 8.90 1.70
N VAL A 87 5.01 8.33 0.80
CA VAL A 87 5.02 6.90 0.51
C VAL A 87 5.28 6.70 -0.98
N THR A 88 5.96 5.61 -1.31
CA THR A 88 6.31 5.26 -2.68
C THR A 88 5.53 4.02 -3.10
N GLY A 89 4.89 4.09 -4.26
CA GLY A 89 4.26 2.94 -4.90
C GLY A 89 5.13 2.43 -6.03
N LEU A 90 5.37 1.13 -6.07
CA LEU A 90 6.11 0.47 -7.14
C LEU A 90 5.14 -0.47 -7.85
N VAL A 91 4.75 -0.12 -9.07
CA VAL A 91 3.69 -0.83 -9.79
C VAL A 91 4.25 -1.41 -11.09
N PRO A 92 4.10 -2.72 -11.34
CA PRO A 92 4.44 -3.28 -12.65
C PRO A 92 3.68 -2.53 -13.75
N ALA A 93 4.38 -2.10 -14.79
CA ALA A 93 3.79 -1.28 -15.85
C ALA A 93 2.59 -1.96 -16.53
N LYS A 94 2.60 -3.29 -16.61
CA LYS A 94 1.51 -4.07 -17.20
C LYS A 94 0.30 -4.20 -16.27
N ASN A 95 0.44 -3.90 -14.98
CA ASN A 95 -0.67 -3.97 -14.03
C ASN A 95 -1.48 -2.66 -14.06
N THR A 96 -2.25 -2.49 -15.11
CA THR A 96 -3.01 -1.26 -15.33
C THR A 96 -4.10 -1.05 -14.27
N ALA A 97 -4.65 -2.13 -13.73
CA ALA A 97 -5.67 -2.01 -12.67
C ALA A 97 -5.09 -1.42 -11.39
N ALA A 98 -3.91 -1.90 -10.96
CA ALA A 98 -3.24 -1.37 -9.78
C ALA A 98 -2.81 0.08 -10.00
N LEU A 99 -2.28 0.39 -11.18
CA LEU A 99 -1.88 1.76 -11.51
C LEU A 99 -3.07 2.71 -11.44
N ARG A 100 -4.19 2.33 -12.05
CA ARG A 100 -5.41 3.15 -12.04
C ARG A 100 -5.92 3.36 -10.62
N PHE A 101 -5.89 2.32 -9.80
CA PHE A 101 -6.32 2.39 -8.41
C PHE A 101 -5.44 3.35 -7.61
N ASP A 102 -4.12 3.22 -7.72
CA ASP A 102 -3.19 4.06 -6.97
C ASP A 102 -3.32 5.53 -7.39
N LEU A 103 -3.49 5.80 -8.68
CA LEU A 103 -3.73 7.17 -9.15
C LEU A 103 -5.04 7.72 -8.58
N HIS A 104 -6.06 6.89 -8.46
CA HIS A 104 -7.33 7.28 -7.84
C HIS A 104 -7.16 7.64 -6.35
N LEU A 105 -6.27 6.96 -5.64
CA LEU A 105 -5.96 7.28 -4.24
C LEU A 105 -5.21 8.61 -4.09
N GLY A 106 -4.64 9.14 -5.15
CA GLY A 106 -3.93 10.42 -5.15
C GLY A 106 -2.45 10.32 -5.46
N PHE A 107 -1.91 9.13 -5.67
CA PHE A 107 -0.52 8.97 -6.09
C PHE A 107 -0.28 9.64 -7.43
N GLN A 108 0.93 10.16 -7.63
CA GLN A 108 1.37 10.75 -8.88
C GLN A 108 2.50 9.93 -9.49
N ARG A 109 2.54 9.85 -10.83
CA ARG A 109 3.66 9.22 -11.52
C ARG A 109 4.90 10.08 -11.36
N GLU A 110 5.99 9.45 -10.97
CA GLU A 110 7.27 10.14 -10.76
C GLU A 110 8.40 9.56 -11.60
N GLY A 111 8.26 8.33 -12.08
CA GLY A 111 9.32 7.73 -12.86
C GLY A 111 9.02 6.35 -13.40
N LEU A 112 10.00 5.81 -14.09
CA LEU A 112 9.97 4.49 -14.69
C LEU A 112 11.32 3.83 -14.45
N ILE A 113 11.29 2.60 -13.94
CA ILE A 113 12.49 1.76 -13.82
C ILE A 113 12.40 0.69 -14.88
N ARG A 114 13.20 0.84 -15.94
CA ARG A 114 13.18 -0.04 -17.09
C ARG A 114 13.77 -1.40 -16.74
N HIS A 115 13.14 -2.48 -17.20
CA HIS A 115 13.61 -3.86 -17.00
C HIS A 115 13.81 -4.21 -15.51
N ALA A 116 12.97 -3.65 -14.65
CA ALA A 116 13.05 -3.94 -13.22
C ALA A 116 12.42 -5.28 -12.85
N LEU A 117 11.62 -5.85 -13.75
CA LEU A 117 11.03 -7.18 -13.64
C LEU A 117 11.42 -8.02 -14.83
N PRO A 118 11.33 -9.37 -14.77
CA PRO A 118 11.74 -10.23 -15.88
C PRO A 118 11.14 -9.86 -17.24
N ASP A 119 9.87 -9.51 -17.28
CA ASP A 119 9.16 -9.20 -18.51
C ASP A 119 8.46 -7.84 -18.47
N ASP A 120 8.87 -6.93 -17.57
CA ASP A 120 8.18 -5.68 -17.40
C ASP A 120 9.07 -4.62 -16.76
N ASP A 121 8.58 -3.38 -16.81
CA ASP A 121 9.15 -2.24 -16.12
C ASP A 121 8.36 -1.97 -14.84
N ILE A 122 8.92 -1.16 -13.95
CA ILE A 122 8.20 -0.66 -12.77
C ILE A 122 7.92 0.82 -12.94
N ILE A 123 6.66 1.21 -12.73
CA ILE A 123 6.27 2.61 -12.66
C ILE A 123 6.41 3.03 -11.20
N VAL A 124 7.11 4.13 -10.97
CA VAL A 124 7.31 4.71 -9.64
C VAL A 124 6.25 5.77 -9.41
N LEU A 125 5.51 5.61 -8.34
CA LEU A 125 4.48 6.55 -7.90
C LEU A 125 4.87 7.13 -6.56
N GLY A 126 4.43 8.35 -6.28
CA GLY A 126 4.64 8.98 -4.99
C GLY A 126 3.38 9.66 -4.49
N LEU A 127 3.19 9.62 -3.18
CA LEU A 127 2.14 10.39 -2.50
C LEU A 127 2.78 11.10 -1.31
N LEU A 128 2.66 12.41 -1.29
CA LEU A 128 3.18 13.22 -0.20
C LEU A 128 2.14 13.33 0.91
N ARG A 129 2.61 13.49 2.15
CA ARG A 129 1.72 13.63 3.31
C ARG A 129 0.71 14.75 3.11
N GLU A 130 1.14 15.90 2.62
CA GLU A 130 0.25 17.04 2.38
C GLU A 130 -0.79 16.81 1.29
N GLU A 131 -0.58 15.82 0.43
CA GLU A 131 -1.51 15.46 -0.65
C GLU A 131 -2.52 14.39 -0.24
N CYS A 132 -2.33 13.74 0.91
CA CYS A 132 -3.13 12.59 1.30
C CYS A 132 -4.49 13.00 1.87
N ARG A 133 -5.57 12.68 1.16
CA ARG A 133 -6.94 12.99 1.61
C ARG A 133 -7.48 12.00 2.65
N TYR A 134 -6.73 10.94 2.98
CA TYR A 134 -7.17 9.91 3.91
C TYR A 134 -6.66 10.13 5.33
N ILE A 135 -5.96 11.23 5.60
CA ILE A 135 -5.55 11.62 6.94
C ILE A 135 -6.17 12.97 7.29
N PRO A 136 -6.37 13.25 8.60
CA PRO A 136 -6.91 14.55 9.02
C PRO A 136 -6.04 15.71 8.53
N GLN A 137 -6.67 16.82 8.20
CA GLN A 137 -5.97 17.96 7.60
C GLN A 137 -4.84 18.50 8.47
N GLN A 138 -4.98 18.42 9.79
CA GLN A 138 -3.94 18.87 10.73
C GLN A 138 -2.62 18.13 10.57
N TYR A 139 -2.63 16.92 10.00
CA TYR A 139 -1.42 16.11 9.76
C TYR A 139 -0.84 16.30 8.36
N ARG A 140 -1.50 17.07 7.49
CA ARG A 140 -1.06 17.30 6.10
C ARG A 140 -0.08 18.47 6.03
N ARG A 141 1.06 18.33 6.68
CA ARG A 141 2.06 19.41 6.71
C ARG A 141 3.40 19.00 6.16
#